data_5dfa83fedea363d463039822fbb12672
#
_entry.id   5dfa83fedea363d463039822fbb12672
#
_cell.length_a   1.000
_cell.length_b   1.000
_cell.length_c   1.000
_cell.angle_alpha   90.00
_cell.angle_beta   90.00
_cell.angle_gamma   90.00
#
_symmetry.space_group_name_H-M   'P 1'
#
loop_
_entity.id
_entity.type
_entity.pdbx_description
1 polymer ?
#
loop_
_entity_poly.entity_id
_entity_poly.type
_entity_poly.pdbx_seq_one_letter_code
_entity_poly.pdbx_strand_id
1 'polypeptide(L)'
;FLLINHRLDCPICDQAGECTLQEYSVEHGKGESRFLEQKVKKPKNVKIGPRIRLDDERCVLCSRCVRFSKEIVDDDVLGFVDRGSHNVLTVHPDKPLANNYSLNTVDICPVGALTSNDFRFQMRVWFMRETKSICTGCARGCNILISSRENKIYRQTPRENNEVNSAWMCDSGRMHYHTLEAKRRLTDPMMKRGKSHELIDWPTAILKATKGLSKF
;
A
#
# COMPACT_ATOMS: atom_id res chain seq x y z
N PHE A 1 23.65 14.86 -2.83
CA PHE A 1 23.61 14.62 -1.37
C PHE A 1 22.79 13.38 -1.02
N LEU A 2 21.51 13.31 -1.41
CA LEU A 2 20.62 12.18 -1.08
C LEU A 2 21.11 10.83 -1.61
N LEU A 3 21.88 10.79 -2.67
CA LEU A 3 22.43 9.58 -3.28
C LEU A 3 23.73 9.08 -2.63
N ILE A 4 24.36 9.83 -1.72
CA ILE A 4 25.67 9.46 -1.15
C ILE A 4 25.65 8.06 -0.56
N ASN A 5 24.71 7.74 0.31
CA ASN A 5 24.56 6.41 0.91
C ASN A 5 23.40 5.60 0.31
N HIS A 6 22.58 6.21 -0.53
CA HIS A 6 21.46 5.52 -1.16
C HIS A 6 21.93 4.42 -2.11
N ARG A 7 21.28 3.27 -2.08
CA ARG A 7 21.58 2.14 -2.95
C ARG A 7 21.19 2.45 -4.40
N LEU A 8 22.11 2.25 -5.35
CA LEU A 8 21.88 2.48 -6.78
C LEU A 8 21.43 1.20 -7.48
N ASP A 9 20.37 0.57 -6.99
CA ASP A 9 19.82 -0.70 -7.46
C ASP A 9 18.33 -0.57 -7.89
N CYS A 10 17.99 0.53 -8.56
CA CYS A 10 16.63 0.80 -9.04
C CYS A 10 15.97 -0.38 -9.78
N PRO A 11 16.68 -1.18 -10.61
CA PRO A 11 16.06 -2.32 -11.30
C PRO A 11 15.46 -3.38 -10.36
N ILE A 12 15.96 -3.50 -9.14
CA ILE A 12 15.43 -4.44 -8.13
C ILE A 12 14.68 -3.73 -7.00
N CYS A 13 14.60 -2.41 -7.02
CA CYS A 13 13.83 -1.62 -6.06
C CYS A 13 12.34 -1.64 -6.42
N ASP A 14 11.48 -1.89 -5.44
CA ASP A 14 10.04 -1.95 -5.64
C ASP A 14 9.41 -0.58 -5.97
N GLN A 15 10.08 0.52 -5.60
CA GLN A 15 9.65 1.90 -5.86
C GLN A 15 10.04 2.41 -7.26
N ALA A 16 10.72 1.62 -8.09
CA ALA A 16 11.11 2.05 -9.42
C ALA A 16 9.90 2.47 -10.26
N GLY A 17 10.00 3.63 -10.93
CA GLY A 17 8.93 4.22 -11.75
C GLY A 17 7.94 5.11 -10.98
N GLU A 18 8.02 5.15 -9.63
CA GLU A 18 7.24 6.07 -8.78
C GLU A 18 8.13 6.66 -7.66
N CYS A 19 9.44 6.72 -7.86
CA CYS A 19 10.41 7.18 -6.88
C CYS A 19 10.80 8.64 -7.13
N THR A 20 10.42 9.54 -6.23
CA THR A 20 10.75 10.97 -6.31
C THR A 20 12.26 11.22 -6.38
N LEU A 21 13.08 10.41 -5.70
CA LEU A 21 14.54 10.54 -5.77
C LEU A 21 15.08 10.17 -7.16
N GLN A 22 14.48 9.16 -7.80
CA GLN A 22 14.85 8.77 -9.16
C GLN A 22 14.54 9.89 -10.15
N GLU A 23 13.35 10.48 -10.07
CA GLU A 23 12.92 11.61 -10.90
C GLU A 23 13.87 12.80 -10.73
N TYR A 24 14.11 13.25 -9.50
CA TYR A 24 15.05 14.35 -9.23
C TYR A 24 16.49 14.06 -9.67
N SER A 25 16.91 12.80 -9.60
CA SER A 25 18.24 12.41 -10.08
C SER A 25 18.36 12.52 -11.59
N VAL A 26 17.30 12.21 -12.33
CA VAL A 26 17.26 12.32 -13.80
C VAL A 26 17.16 13.80 -14.23
N GLU A 27 16.28 14.57 -13.60
CA GLU A 27 16.01 15.96 -13.99
C GLU A 27 17.14 16.93 -13.59
N HIS A 28 17.72 16.74 -12.41
CA HIS A 28 18.65 17.71 -11.82
C HIS A 28 20.04 17.14 -11.52
N GLY A 29 20.21 15.82 -11.60
CA GLY A 29 21.46 15.13 -11.33
C GLY A 29 22.42 15.17 -12.50
N LYS A 30 23.71 14.95 -12.18
CA LYS A 30 24.73 14.61 -13.17
C LYS A 30 24.87 13.08 -13.20
N GLY A 31 25.00 12.47 -14.38
CA GLY A 31 25.07 11.01 -14.53
C GLY A 31 26.28 10.35 -13.82
N GLU A 32 27.27 11.14 -13.45
CA GLU A 32 28.50 10.66 -12.81
C GLU A 32 28.47 10.86 -11.29
N SER A 33 28.88 9.83 -10.55
CA SER A 33 29.05 9.93 -9.10
C SER A 33 30.41 10.57 -8.76
N ARG A 34 30.40 11.56 -7.87
CA ARG A 34 31.61 12.12 -7.25
C ARG A 34 31.98 11.41 -5.94
N PHE A 35 31.15 10.48 -5.48
CA PHE A 35 31.36 9.74 -4.24
C PHE A 35 32.15 8.46 -4.53
N LEU A 36 33.36 8.36 -4.00
CA LEU A 36 34.30 7.26 -4.24
C LEU A 36 34.34 6.27 -3.08
N GLU A 37 33.84 6.63 -1.91
CA GLU A 37 33.85 5.78 -0.73
C GLU A 37 32.76 4.71 -0.78
N GLN A 38 32.95 3.67 0.02
CA GLN A 38 31.90 2.64 0.13
C GLN A 38 30.70 3.17 0.88
N LYS A 39 29.51 2.89 0.35
CA LYS A 39 28.23 3.25 0.99
C LYS A 39 28.06 2.50 2.31
N VAL A 40 27.54 3.20 3.32
CA VAL A 40 27.24 2.61 4.62
C VAL A 40 26.19 1.51 4.48
N LYS A 41 26.48 0.35 5.01
CA LYS A 41 25.53 -0.77 5.07
C LYS A 41 24.58 -0.56 6.24
N LYS A 42 23.29 -0.73 5.98
CA LYS A 42 22.22 -0.60 6.96
C LYS A 42 21.29 -1.83 6.93
N PRO A 43 20.44 -2.02 7.95
CA PRO A 43 19.48 -3.12 7.97
C PRO A 43 18.56 -3.15 6.75
N LYS A 44 18.32 -4.34 6.23
CA LYS A 44 17.49 -4.60 5.04
C LYS A 44 16.34 -5.53 5.35
N ASN A 45 15.24 -5.36 4.65
CA ASN A 45 14.06 -6.23 4.74
C ASN A 45 13.57 -6.45 6.18
N VAL A 46 13.68 -5.42 7.00
CA VAL A 46 13.28 -5.44 8.40
C VAL A 46 11.76 -5.37 8.50
N LYS A 47 11.16 -6.29 9.24
CA LYS A 47 9.72 -6.25 9.53
C LYS A 47 9.46 -5.24 10.66
N ILE A 48 8.93 -4.08 10.35
CA ILE A 48 8.60 -3.04 11.32
C ILE A 48 7.12 -3.04 11.76
N GLY A 49 6.32 -3.88 11.12
CA GLY A 49 4.91 -4.09 11.41
C GLY A 49 4.35 -5.27 10.61
N PRO A 50 3.09 -5.62 10.80
CA PRO A 50 2.48 -6.76 10.10
C PRO A 50 2.38 -6.53 8.59
N ARG A 51 2.26 -5.27 8.15
CA ARG A 51 1.99 -4.90 6.75
C ARG A 51 3.18 -4.26 6.03
N ILE A 52 4.25 -3.89 6.74
CA ILE A 52 5.31 -3.02 6.20
C ILE A 52 6.69 -3.64 6.40
N ARG A 53 7.52 -3.51 5.36
CA ARG A 53 8.94 -3.81 5.36
C ARG A 53 9.75 -2.54 5.19
N LEU A 54 10.85 -2.46 5.93
CA LEU A 54 11.84 -1.41 5.86
C LEU A 54 13.12 -1.93 5.18
N ASP A 55 13.61 -1.18 4.21
CA ASP A 55 14.97 -1.28 3.67
C ASP A 55 15.69 0.04 3.98
N ASP A 56 16.45 0.07 5.06
CA ASP A 56 17.01 1.31 5.56
C ASP A 56 18.22 1.81 4.72
N GLU A 57 18.82 0.96 3.88
CA GLU A 57 19.81 1.41 2.87
C GLU A 57 19.19 2.34 1.81
N ARG A 58 17.85 2.33 1.65
CA ARG A 58 17.12 3.22 0.75
C ARG A 58 16.53 4.43 1.45
N CYS A 59 16.56 4.46 2.78
CA CYS A 59 16.03 5.58 3.54
C CYS A 59 16.90 6.84 3.33
N VAL A 60 16.25 7.96 3.00
CA VAL A 60 16.89 9.28 2.87
C VAL A 60 16.71 10.16 4.12
N LEU A 61 16.26 9.58 5.22
CA LEU A 61 16.09 10.24 6.53
C LEU A 61 15.20 11.49 6.48
N CYS A 62 14.20 11.53 5.61
CA CYS A 62 13.31 12.69 5.42
C CYS A 62 12.30 12.90 6.56
N SER A 63 12.19 11.98 7.49
CA SER A 63 11.30 11.98 8.66
C SER A 63 9.77 12.03 8.36
N ARG A 64 9.32 11.95 7.11
CA ARG A 64 7.89 12.03 6.77
C ARG A 64 7.06 10.96 7.50
N CYS A 65 7.53 9.71 7.53
CA CYS A 65 6.85 8.60 8.21
C CYS A 65 6.78 8.80 9.73
N VAL A 66 7.84 9.31 10.36
CA VAL A 66 7.87 9.61 11.80
C VAL A 66 6.87 10.71 12.13
N ARG A 67 6.90 11.81 11.37
CA ARG A 67 5.96 12.92 11.57
C ARG A 67 4.51 12.51 11.31
N PHE A 68 4.25 11.74 10.26
CA PHE A 68 2.92 11.21 9.99
C PHE A 68 2.41 10.37 11.15
N SER A 69 3.23 9.45 11.64
CA SER A 69 2.86 8.57 12.76
C SER A 69 2.50 9.37 14.00
N LYS A 70 3.31 10.38 14.34
CA LYS A 70 3.13 11.24 15.51
C LYS A 70 2.03 12.28 15.35
N GLU A 71 2.05 13.05 14.25
CA GLU A 71 1.23 14.27 14.11
C GLU A 71 -0.16 13.99 13.52
N ILE A 72 -0.30 12.95 12.69
CA ILE A 72 -1.56 12.63 11.99
C ILE A 72 -2.28 11.45 12.63
N VAL A 73 -1.53 10.42 13.05
CA VAL A 73 -2.12 9.17 13.60
C VAL A 73 -2.16 9.22 15.13
N ASP A 74 -1.39 10.09 15.77
CA ASP A 74 -1.18 10.14 17.23
C ASP A 74 -0.66 8.80 17.79
N ASP A 75 0.25 8.16 17.05
CA ASP A 75 0.88 6.89 17.40
C ASP A 75 2.40 7.02 17.24
N ASP A 76 3.08 7.48 18.29
CA ASP A 76 4.52 7.77 18.29
C ASP A 76 5.35 6.46 18.36
N VAL A 77 5.25 5.66 17.30
CA VAL A 77 5.85 4.32 17.22
C VAL A 77 7.14 4.30 16.39
N LEU A 78 7.36 5.31 15.55
CA LEU A 78 8.54 5.41 14.68
C LEU A 78 9.54 6.44 15.19
N GLY A 79 10.82 6.13 15.14
CA GLY A 79 11.88 7.04 15.50
C GLY A 79 13.19 6.73 14.79
N PHE A 80 14.19 7.57 15.00
CA PHE A 80 15.54 7.34 14.53
C PHE A 80 16.45 7.01 15.72
N VAL A 81 17.33 6.04 15.50
CA VAL A 81 18.39 5.68 16.45
C VAL A 81 19.74 5.83 15.79
N ASP A 82 20.79 5.87 16.59
CA ASP A 82 22.16 6.21 16.18
C ASP A 82 22.32 7.65 15.69
N ARG A 83 23.43 7.98 15.06
CA ARG A 83 23.73 9.33 14.59
C ARG A 83 24.63 9.34 13.36
N GLY A 84 24.65 10.46 12.68
CA GLY A 84 25.45 10.66 11.46
C GLY A 84 25.05 9.71 10.34
N SER A 85 26.00 9.14 9.65
CA SER A 85 25.77 8.21 8.54
C SER A 85 25.17 6.86 8.96
N HIS A 86 25.23 6.50 10.23
CA HIS A 86 24.69 5.28 10.80
C HIS A 86 23.26 5.42 11.31
N ASN A 87 22.68 6.62 11.25
CA ASN A 87 21.31 6.85 11.68
C ASN A 87 20.33 5.94 10.93
N VAL A 88 19.49 5.19 11.65
CA VAL A 88 18.52 4.22 11.10
C VAL A 88 17.11 4.51 11.61
N LEU A 89 16.13 4.25 10.77
CA LEU A 89 14.72 4.27 11.14
C LEU A 89 14.38 3.00 11.91
N THR A 90 13.65 3.12 13.00
CA THR A 90 13.22 1.98 13.80
C THR A 90 11.84 2.17 14.39
N VAL A 91 11.26 1.10 14.90
CA VAL A 91 10.05 1.13 15.73
C VAL A 91 10.44 1.10 17.21
N HIS A 92 9.59 1.66 18.05
CA HIS A 92 9.73 1.53 19.50
C HIS A 92 9.76 0.02 19.88
N PRO A 93 10.64 -0.41 20.79
CA PRO A 93 10.56 -1.74 21.35
C PRO A 93 9.12 -2.03 21.82
N ASP A 94 8.62 -3.20 21.58
CA ASP A 94 7.27 -3.66 21.98
C ASP A 94 6.08 -2.96 21.28
N LYS A 95 6.32 -1.98 20.39
CA LYS A 95 5.26 -1.31 19.63
C LYS A 95 5.51 -1.41 18.13
N PRO A 96 5.02 -2.46 17.44
CA PRO A 96 5.12 -2.53 15.98
C PRO A 96 4.24 -1.48 15.31
N LEU A 97 4.63 -1.02 14.11
CA LEU A 97 3.81 -0.15 13.28
C LEU A 97 2.60 -0.94 12.75
N ALA A 98 1.53 -1.03 13.54
CA ALA A 98 0.39 -1.92 13.30
C ALA A 98 -0.98 -1.22 13.29
N ASN A 99 -1.03 0.10 13.49
CA ASN A 99 -2.27 0.87 13.44
C ASN A 99 -2.95 0.77 12.07
N ASN A 100 -4.25 1.12 12.01
CA ASN A 100 -5.05 1.00 10.78
C ASN A 100 -4.78 2.10 9.74
N TYR A 101 -3.71 2.89 9.91
CA TYR A 101 -3.22 3.90 8.97
C TYR A 101 -1.76 3.66 8.56
N SER A 102 -1.19 2.54 8.98
CA SER A 102 0.24 2.24 8.83
C SER A 102 0.72 2.29 7.38
N LEU A 103 -0.08 1.81 6.43
CA LEU A 103 0.27 1.78 5.01
C LEU A 103 0.36 3.16 4.34
N ASN A 104 -0.18 4.23 4.95
CA ASN A 104 0.06 5.58 4.43
C ASN A 104 1.53 5.99 4.54
N THR A 105 2.31 5.39 5.45
CA THR A 105 3.76 5.64 5.52
C THR A 105 4.49 5.13 4.28
N VAL A 106 3.94 4.13 3.59
CA VAL A 106 4.46 3.63 2.30
C VAL A 106 4.21 4.66 1.20
N ASP A 107 2.99 5.22 1.13
CA ASP A 107 2.63 6.21 0.10
C ASP A 107 3.43 7.51 0.21
N ILE A 108 3.65 8.00 1.44
CA ILE A 108 4.40 9.25 1.66
C ILE A 108 5.91 9.08 1.63
N CYS A 109 6.40 7.83 1.61
CA CYS A 109 7.84 7.58 1.51
C CYS A 109 8.31 7.94 0.09
N PRO A 110 9.24 8.91 -0.05
CA PRO A 110 9.67 9.37 -1.38
C PRO A 110 10.56 8.36 -2.11
N VAL A 111 10.92 7.27 -1.46
CA VAL A 111 11.87 6.25 -1.93
C VAL A 111 11.39 4.85 -1.55
N GLY A 112 12.00 3.81 -2.07
CA GLY A 112 11.66 2.40 -1.77
C GLY A 112 12.13 1.89 -0.42
N ALA A 113 12.22 2.76 0.60
CA ALA A 113 12.60 2.35 1.94
C ALA A 113 11.46 1.65 2.68
N LEU A 114 10.25 2.17 2.60
CA LEU A 114 9.04 1.54 3.15
C LEU A 114 8.23 0.92 2.03
N THR A 115 7.89 -0.35 2.17
CA THR A 115 7.12 -1.10 1.17
C THR A 115 6.03 -1.93 1.81
N SER A 116 4.88 -2.03 1.13
CA SER A 116 3.77 -2.86 1.57
C SER A 116 4.07 -4.34 1.36
N ASN A 117 3.88 -5.18 2.38
CA ASN A 117 4.00 -6.64 2.24
C ASN A 117 3.06 -7.20 1.18
N ASP A 118 1.91 -6.58 0.98
CA ASP A 118 0.87 -7.01 0.07
C ASP A 118 1.26 -6.78 -1.39
N PHE A 119 1.77 -5.59 -1.70
CA PHE A 119 2.12 -5.20 -3.06
C PHE A 119 3.58 -5.50 -3.44
N ARG A 120 4.48 -5.60 -2.47
CA ARG A 120 5.92 -5.73 -2.70
C ARG A 120 6.25 -6.84 -3.70
N PHE A 121 6.95 -6.48 -4.78
CA PHE A 121 7.39 -7.37 -5.86
C PHE A 121 6.25 -8.08 -6.63
N GLN A 122 5.01 -7.61 -6.51
CA GLN A 122 3.90 -8.21 -7.26
C GLN A 122 3.86 -7.73 -8.71
N MET A 123 4.00 -6.43 -8.93
CA MET A 123 3.88 -5.81 -10.25
C MET A 123 4.67 -4.52 -10.34
N ARG A 124 5.21 -4.22 -11.52
CA ARG A 124 5.81 -2.92 -11.81
C ARG A 124 4.74 -1.89 -12.15
N VAL A 125 4.89 -0.67 -11.63
CA VAL A 125 3.87 0.37 -11.75
C VAL A 125 3.53 0.74 -13.18
N TRP A 126 4.50 0.74 -14.08
CA TRP A 126 4.30 1.07 -15.51
C TRP A 126 3.52 0.01 -16.30
N PHE A 127 3.28 -1.16 -15.74
CA PHE A 127 2.43 -2.18 -16.34
C PHE A 127 0.99 -2.12 -15.85
N MET A 128 0.69 -1.31 -14.84
CA MET A 128 -0.63 -1.19 -14.26
C MET A 128 -1.40 -0.01 -14.85
N ARG A 129 -2.72 -0.18 -14.93
CA ARG A 129 -3.66 0.91 -15.19
C ARG A 129 -4.24 1.39 -13.89
N GLU A 130 -4.29 2.71 -13.70
CA GLU A 130 -4.95 3.35 -12.57
C GLU A 130 -6.36 3.80 -12.94
N THR A 131 -7.31 3.47 -12.09
CA THR A 131 -8.72 3.86 -12.25
C THR A 131 -9.20 4.56 -10.98
N LYS A 132 -9.76 5.76 -11.14
CA LYS A 132 -10.38 6.52 -10.04
C LYS A 132 -11.63 5.80 -9.56
N SER A 133 -11.78 5.65 -8.24
CA SER A 133 -12.90 4.95 -7.62
C SER A 133 -13.18 5.51 -6.21
N ILE A 134 -14.14 4.88 -5.54
CA ILE A 134 -14.53 5.15 -4.16
C ILE A 134 -14.42 3.84 -3.37
N CYS A 135 -13.85 3.91 -2.17
CA CYS A 135 -13.76 2.76 -1.27
C CYS A 135 -15.15 2.37 -0.77
N THR A 136 -15.50 1.10 -0.90
CA THR A 136 -16.79 0.53 -0.47
C THR A 136 -16.73 -0.12 0.90
N GLY A 137 -15.61 -0.03 1.62
CA GLY A 137 -15.40 -0.73 2.90
C GLY A 137 -16.18 -0.16 4.07
N CYS A 138 -16.57 1.11 4.04
CA CYS A 138 -17.38 1.78 5.07
C CYS A 138 -18.09 3.02 4.51
N ALA A 139 -18.94 3.63 5.34
CA ALA A 139 -19.76 4.79 4.97
C ALA A 139 -18.96 6.08 4.66
N ARG A 140 -17.65 6.16 5.02
CA ARG A 140 -16.82 7.32 4.70
C ARG A 140 -16.64 7.53 3.20
N GLY A 141 -16.60 6.45 2.41
CA GLY A 141 -16.47 6.55 0.96
C GLY A 141 -15.18 7.22 0.49
N CYS A 142 -14.02 6.86 1.07
CA CYS A 142 -12.73 7.44 0.70
C CYS A 142 -12.49 7.37 -0.81
N ASN A 143 -11.98 8.46 -1.38
CA ASN A 143 -11.58 8.50 -2.77
C ASN A 143 -10.28 7.71 -2.95
N ILE A 144 -10.23 6.83 -3.94
CA ILE A 144 -9.11 5.91 -4.17
C ILE A 144 -8.70 5.84 -5.64
N LEU A 145 -7.49 5.34 -5.85
CA LEU A 145 -7.01 4.81 -7.12
C LEU A 145 -6.93 3.29 -7.01
N ILE A 146 -7.46 2.60 -8.00
CA ILE A 146 -7.34 1.15 -8.14
C ILE A 146 -6.29 0.88 -9.21
N SER A 147 -5.17 0.27 -8.82
CA SER A 147 -4.13 -0.16 -9.76
C SER A 147 -4.36 -1.61 -10.15
N SER A 148 -4.60 -1.85 -11.44
CA SER A 148 -4.99 -3.16 -11.98
C SER A 148 -4.29 -3.49 -13.29
N ARG A 149 -4.21 -4.80 -13.59
CA ARG A 149 -3.77 -5.34 -14.87
C ARG A 149 -4.46 -6.67 -15.12
N GLU A 150 -4.87 -6.92 -16.38
CA GLU A 150 -5.44 -8.21 -16.79
C GLU A 150 -6.57 -8.69 -15.87
N ASN A 151 -7.50 -7.78 -15.55
CA ASN A 151 -8.64 -8.01 -14.67
C ASN A 151 -8.30 -8.39 -13.22
N LYS A 152 -7.05 -8.18 -12.79
CA LYS A 152 -6.59 -8.37 -11.41
C LYS A 152 -6.25 -7.03 -10.77
N ILE A 153 -6.70 -6.83 -9.53
CA ILE A 153 -6.34 -5.67 -8.70
C ILE A 153 -5.07 -6.02 -7.93
N TYR A 154 -4.08 -5.13 -7.97
CA TYR A 154 -2.81 -5.29 -7.28
C TYR A 154 -2.69 -4.41 -6.03
N ARG A 155 -3.28 -3.21 -6.07
CA ARG A 155 -3.34 -2.33 -4.90
C ARG A 155 -4.46 -1.30 -5.00
N GLN A 156 -4.82 -0.76 -3.85
CA GLN A 156 -5.64 0.45 -3.71
C GLN A 156 -4.84 1.50 -2.95
N THR A 157 -4.78 2.72 -3.48
CA THR A 157 -4.11 3.85 -2.85
C THR A 157 -5.07 5.02 -2.67
N PRO A 158 -4.87 5.90 -1.67
CA PRO A 158 -5.73 7.06 -1.50
C PRO A 158 -5.55 8.03 -2.67
N ARG A 159 -6.65 8.62 -3.10
CA ARG A 159 -6.69 9.79 -3.98
C ARG A 159 -7.13 10.98 -3.15
N GLU A 160 -6.37 12.06 -3.22
CA GLU A 160 -6.64 13.25 -2.43
C GLU A 160 -8.05 13.81 -2.67
N ASN A 161 -8.77 14.04 -1.59
CA ASN A 161 -10.03 14.76 -1.54
C ASN A 161 -10.20 15.37 -0.15
N ASN A 162 -10.00 16.67 -0.03
CA ASN A 162 -10.00 17.38 1.25
C ASN A 162 -11.40 17.40 1.93
N GLU A 163 -12.48 17.19 1.19
CA GLU A 163 -13.82 17.12 1.75
C GLU A 163 -14.18 15.75 2.35
N VAL A 164 -13.44 14.68 1.98
CA VAL A 164 -13.78 13.31 2.38
C VAL A 164 -12.66 12.64 3.18
N ASN A 165 -11.49 12.46 2.60
CA ASN A 165 -10.41 11.66 3.19
C ASN A 165 -9.06 12.34 3.20
N SER A 166 -8.98 13.63 2.83
CA SER A 166 -7.71 14.32 2.58
C SER A 166 -6.80 13.48 1.68
N ALA A 167 -5.57 13.21 2.10
CA ALA A 167 -4.64 12.35 1.38
C ALA A 167 -4.54 10.93 1.97
N TRP A 168 -5.43 10.53 2.88
CA TRP A 168 -5.27 9.33 3.69
C TRP A 168 -6.38 8.31 3.48
N MET A 169 -6.06 7.04 3.71
CA MET A 169 -7.06 5.97 3.83
C MET A 169 -6.62 4.92 4.86
N CYS A 170 -7.58 4.23 5.43
CA CYS A 170 -7.30 3.16 6.39
C CYS A 170 -6.78 1.89 5.69
N ASP A 171 -5.96 1.12 6.42
CA ASP A 171 -5.39 -0.13 5.91
C ASP A 171 -6.48 -1.16 5.61
N SER A 172 -7.54 -1.21 6.42
CA SER A 172 -8.70 -2.09 6.19
C SER A 172 -9.38 -1.81 4.85
N GLY A 173 -9.57 -0.54 4.49
CA GLY A 173 -10.10 -0.15 3.19
C GLY A 173 -9.15 -0.48 2.06
N ARG A 174 -7.85 -0.24 2.27
CA ARG A 174 -6.79 -0.52 1.30
C ARG A 174 -6.73 -2.01 0.93
N MET A 175 -6.94 -2.90 1.89
CA MET A 175 -6.92 -4.36 1.72
C MET A 175 -8.27 -4.94 1.31
N HIS A 176 -9.32 -4.11 1.21
CA HIS A 176 -10.69 -4.60 0.96
C HIS A 176 -10.84 -5.33 -0.37
N TYR A 177 -10.04 -5.01 -1.39
CA TYR A 177 -10.10 -5.66 -2.70
C TYR A 177 -9.84 -7.18 -2.66
N HIS A 178 -9.13 -7.69 -1.65
CA HIS A 178 -8.95 -9.14 -1.48
C HIS A 178 -10.26 -9.90 -1.29
N THR A 179 -11.33 -9.22 -0.88
CA THR A 179 -12.65 -9.84 -0.79
C THR A 179 -13.21 -10.24 -2.16
N LEU A 180 -12.74 -9.61 -3.23
CA LEU A 180 -13.17 -9.93 -4.61
C LEU A 180 -12.64 -11.28 -5.07
N GLU A 181 -11.46 -11.68 -4.59
CA GLU A 181 -10.79 -12.95 -4.93
C GLU A 181 -11.03 -14.04 -3.87
N ALA A 182 -11.82 -13.75 -2.83
CA ALA A 182 -12.06 -14.69 -1.75
C ALA A 182 -12.87 -15.91 -2.26
N LYS A 183 -12.35 -17.11 -1.97
CA LYS A 183 -13.00 -18.40 -2.35
C LYS A 183 -14.46 -18.53 -1.87
N ARG A 184 -14.82 -17.82 -0.79
CA ARG A 184 -16.18 -17.79 -0.23
C ARG A 184 -17.13 -16.80 -0.91
N ARG A 185 -16.66 -16.04 -1.92
CA ARG A 185 -17.50 -15.11 -2.67
C ARG A 185 -18.49 -15.89 -3.50
N LEU A 186 -19.77 -15.54 -3.39
CA LEU A 186 -20.82 -16.11 -4.24
C LEU A 186 -20.70 -15.52 -5.64
N THR A 187 -20.46 -16.36 -6.64
CA THR A 187 -20.36 -15.98 -8.07
C THR A 187 -21.61 -16.38 -8.85
N ASP A 188 -22.33 -17.34 -8.33
CA ASP A 188 -23.52 -17.91 -8.96
C ASP A 188 -24.69 -17.90 -8.00
N PRO A 189 -25.95 -17.84 -8.52
CA PRO A 189 -27.12 -17.89 -7.68
C PRO A 189 -27.25 -19.23 -6.99
N MET A 190 -27.63 -19.19 -5.72
CA MET A 190 -27.83 -20.37 -4.89
C MET A 190 -29.21 -20.35 -4.22
N MET A 191 -29.78 -21.51 -4.06
CA MET A 191 -31.05 -21.68 -3.36
C MET A 191 -30.86 -22.58 -2.14
N LYS A 192 -31.42 -22.16 -1.01
CA LYS A 192 -31.43 -22.97 0.20
C LYS A 192 -32.37 -24.13 0.06
N ARG A 193 -31.88 -25.37 0.27
CA ARG A 193 -32.67 -26.59 0.40
C ARG A 193 -32.35 -27.30 1.72
N GLY A 194 -33.24 -27.16 2.67
CA GLY A 194 -33.02 -27.67 4.01
C GLY A 194 -31.85 -26.95 4.70
N LYS A 195 -30.76 -27.65 5.01
CA LYS A 195 -29.55 -27.12 5.63
C LYS A 195 -28.44 -26.75 4.63
N SER A 196 -28.58 -27.09 3.34
CA SER A 196 -27.59 -26.84 2.30
C SER A 196 -28.02 -25.74 1.33
N HIS A 197 -27.04 -25.21 0.56
CA HIS A 197 -27.27 -24.32 -0.56
C HIS A 197 -26.86 -25.07 -1.85
N GLU A 198 -27.74 -25.06 -2.82
CA GLU A 198 -27.50 -25.66 -4.14
C GLU A 198 -27.41 -24.59 -5.21
N LEU A 199 -26.51 -24.77 -6.17
CA LEU A 199 -26.40 -23.90 -7.34
C LEU A 199 -27.65 -24.02 -8.19
N ILE A 200 -28.17 -22.91 -8.68
CA ILE A 200 -29.28 -22.83 -9.63
C ILE A 200 -28.89 -21.91 -10.77
N ASP A 201 -29.55 -22.02 -11.90
CA ASP A 201 -29.37 -21.11 -13.03
C ASP A 201 -30.05 -19.76 -12.79
N TRP A 202 -29.59 -18.74 -13.49
CA TRP A 202 -30.13 -17.38 -13.39
C TRP A 202 -31.62 -17.28 -13.73
N PRO A 203 -32.15 -17.92 -14.81
CA PRO A 203 -33.61 -17.93 -15.10
C PRO A 203 -34.42 -18.44 -13.91
N THR A 204 -34.04 -19.58 -13.33
CA THR A 204 -34.71 -20.14 -12.15
C THR A 204 -34.64 -19.22 -10.95
N ALA A 205 -33.48 -18.59 -10.70
CA ALA A 205 -33.31 -17.63 -9.59
C ALA A 205 -34.25 -16.43 -9.74
N ILE A 206 -34.29 -15.81 -10.92
CA ILE A 206 -35.15 -14.68 -11.24
C ILE A 206 -36.62 -15.05 -11.09
N LEU A 207 -37.06 -16.19 -11.69
CA LEU A 207 -38.43 -16.63 -11.59
C LEU A 207 -38.89 -16.84 -10.14
N LYS A 208 -38.05 -17.40 -9.30
CA LYS A 208 -38.38 -17.59 -7.87
C LYS A 208 -38.43 -16.28 -7.11
N ALA A 209 -37.47 -15.36 -7.36
CA ALA A 209 -37.48 -14.04 -6.77
C ALA A 209 -38.75 -13.26 -7.14
N THR A 210 -39.11 -13.24 -8.43
CA THR A 210 -40.32 -12.57 -8.92
C THR A 210 -41.59 -13.16 -8.28
N LYS A 211 -41.74 -14.50 -8.23
CA LYS A 211 -42.86 -15.13 -7.54
C LYS A 211 -42.90 -14.85 -6.03
N GLY A 212 -41.78 -14.67 -5.43
CA GLY A 212 -41.70 -14.28 -4.01
C GLY A 212 -42.18 -12.85 -3.78
N LEU A 213 -41.68 -11.91 -4.60
CA LEU A 213 -42.05 -10.48 -4.51
C LEU A 213 -43.50 -10.17 -4.89
N SER A 214 -44.10 -10.93 -5.84
CA SER A 214 -45.49 -10.76 -6.25
C SER A 214 -46.53 -11.18 -5.20
N LYS A 215 -46.08 -11.68 -4.03
CA LYS A 215 -46.95 -12.02 -2.90
C LYS A 215 -47.10 -10.87 -1.89
N PHE A 216 -46.37 -9.79 -2.08
CA PHE A 216 -46.46 -8.55 -1.36
C PHE A 216 -47.09 -7.44 -2.21
#